data_8ff614046e276a4cb209614c96e008d3
#
_entry.id   8ff614046e276a4cb209614c96e008d3
#
_cell.length_a   1.000
_cell.length_b   1.000
_cell.length_c   1.000
_cell.angle_alpha   90.00
_cell.angle_beta   90.00
_cell.angle_gamma   90.00
#
_symmetry.space_group_name_H-M   'P 1'
#
loop_
_entity.id
_entity.type
_entity.pdbx_description
1 polymer ?
#
loop_
_entity_poly.entity_id
_entity_poly.type
_entity_poly.pdbx_seq_one_letter_code
_entity_poly.pdbx_strand_id
1 'polypeptide(L)'
;FELETTLEHKKKFDLLKEITEILPPHVSVISVRQPQPLGLGHAVLCAKSVVGDDDFAVLLPDVLVKDSSETNDLSLMIQRFDETHASQIMVEAVPDHMVDQYGIVDVASIPAEGHSIQMQGIVEKPAVDAAPSNLSVVGRYILPAKIMQLLENTPKGAGNEIQLTDAIAALQATDTVEAYRMKGQTFDCGSKLGYLKAVLHYGVDHPKLGEEFKALIKELKL
;
A
#
# COMPACT_ATOMS: atom_id res chain seq x y z
N PHE A 1 4.27 22.05 13.39
CA PHE A 1 4.80 23.01 14.40
C PHE A 1 4.82 24.46 13.87
N GLU A 2 5.55 24.77 12.81
CA GLU A 2 5.64 26.15 12.27
C GLU A 2 4.31 26.62 11.66
N LEU A 3 3.63 25.76 10.92
CA LEU A 3 2.32 26.05 10.34
C LEU A 3 1.25 26.22 11.42
N GLU A 4 1.23 25.38 12.45
CA GLU A 4 0.31 25.48 13.59
C GLU A 4 0.47 26.82 14.31
N THR A 5 1.71 27.17 14.67
CA THR A 5 2.04 28.46 15.29
C THR A 5 1.60 29.64 14.42
N THR A 6 1.79 29.54 13.09
CA THR A 6 1.37 30.58 12.15
C THR A 6 -0.15 30.72 12.09
N LEU A 7 -0.89 29.62 12.09
CA LEU A 7 -2.35 29.63 12.09
C LEU A 7 -2.93 30.19 13.40
N GLU A 8 -2.32 29.84 14.52
CA GLU A 8 -2.69 30.36 15.85
C GLU A 8 -2.49 31.87 15.93
N HIS A 9 -1.34 32.37 15.53
CA HIS A 9 -1.07 33.82 15.49
C HIS A 9 -2.04 34.58 14.56
N LYS A 10 -2.41 33.96 13.43
CA LYS A 10 -3.40 34.52 12.50
C LYS A 10 -4.85 34.29 12.92
N LYS A 11 -5.10 33.68 14.09
CA LYS A 11 -6.42 33.31 14.63
C LYS A 11 -7.28 32.50 13.67
N LYS A 12 -6.65 31.64 12.83
CA LYS A 12 -7.31 30.72 11.90
C LYS A 12 -7.58 29.38 12.59
N PHE A 13 -8.41 29.39 13.62
CA PHE A 13 -8.64 28.24 14.51
C PHE A 13 -9.29 27.05 13.80
N ASP A 14 -10.17 27.26 12.81
CA ASP A 14 -10.78 26.18 12.04
C ASP A 14 -9.73 25.39 11.23
N LEU A 15 -8.81 26.12 10.55
CA LEU A 15 -7.71 25.49 9.82
C LEU A 15 -6.70 24.83 10.78
N LEU A 16 -6.43 25.44 11.93
CA LEU A 16 -5.57 24.83 12.95
C LEU A 16 -6.17 23.50 13.43
N LYS A 17 -7.47 23.48 13.71
CA LYS A 17 -8.18 22.27 14.09
C LYS A 17 -8.10 21.19 13.00
N GLU A 18 -8.36 21.54 11.75
CA GLU A 18 -8.26 20.60 10.62
C GLU A 18 -6.87 19.94 10.54
N ILE A 19 -5.79 20.67 10.80
CA ILE A 19 -4.41 20.16 10.75
C ILE A 19 -4.10 19.29 11.96
N THR A 20 -4.49 19.72 13.17
CA THR A 20 -4.19 19.00 14.40
C THR A 20 -5.01 17.72 14.55
N GLU A 21 -6.19 17.65 13.92
CA GLU A 21 -7.05 16.45 13.93
C GLU A 21 -6.70 15.42 12.82
N ILE A 22 -5.72 15.69 11.93
CA ILE A 22 -5.25 14.71 10.94
C ILE A 22 -4.71 13.45 11.60
N LEU A 23 -3.98 13.61 12.71
CA LEU A 23 -3.43 12.50 13.48
C LEU A 23 -4.25 12.29 14.75
N PRO A 24 -4.80 11.09 14.98
CA PRO A 24 -5.42 10.76 16.25
C PRO A 24 -4.43 10.94 17.42
N PRO A 25 -4.88 11.33 18.62
CA PRO A 25 -3.98 11.64 19.76
C PRO A 25 -3.06 10.49 20.20
N HIS A 26 -3.43 9.25 19.88
CA HIS A 26 -2.66 8.03 20.21
C HIS A 26 -1.71 7.61 19.08
N VAL A 27 -1.62 8.37 17.98
CA VAL A 27 -0.74 8.09 16.85
C VAL A 27 0.49 8.99 16.90
N SER A 28 1.66 8.40 16.80
CA SER A 28 2.94 9.13 16.69
C SER A 28 3.55 8.92 15.31
N VAL A 29 4.15 9.95 14.76
CA VAL A 29 4.89 9.89 13.49
C VAL A 29 6.38 9.93 13.76
N ILE A 30 7.09 8.92 13.27
CA ILE A 30 8.55 8.84 13.31
C ILE A 30 9.06 8.82 11.88
N SER A 31 9.97 9.73 11.54
CA SER A 31 10.59 9.77 10.22
C SER A 31 11.95 9.08 10.24
N VAL A 32 12.11 8.06 9.40
CA VAL A 32 13.39 7.37 9.20
C VAL A 32 13.88 7.65 7.80
N ARG A 33 15.14 8.10 7.67
CA ARG A 33 15.73 8.41 6.37
C ARG A 33 16.31 7.15 5.74
N GLN A 34 15.95 6.87 4.50
CA GLN A 34 16.65 5.93 3.64
C GLN A 34 17.89 6.65 3.05
N PRO A 35 19.13 6.28 3.44
CA PRO A 35 20.32 7.05 3.05
C PRO A 35 20.71 6.88 1.57
N GLN A 36 20.32 5.77 0.96
CA GLN A 36 20.59 5.44 -0.45
C GLN A 36 19.34 4.81 -1.08
N PRO A 37 19.02 5.09 -2.34
CA PRO A 37 17.85 4.55 -3.03
C PRO A 37 18.11 3.09 -3.49
N LEU A 38 18.12 2.15 -2.56
CA LEU A 38 18.41 0.74 -2.81
C LEU A 38 17.16 -0.13 -2.92
N GLY A 39 16.00 0.45 -3.21
CA GLY A 39 14.74 -0.24 -3.41
C GLY A 39 13.82 -0.29 -2.16
N LEU A 40 12.63 -0.89 -2.36
CA LEU A 40 11.58 -0.92 -1.33
C LEU A 40 11.99 -1.78 -0.11
N GLY A 41 12.59 -2.94 -0.34
CA GLY A 41 13.07 -3.80 0.76
C GLY A 41 14.08 -3.08 1.66
N HIS A 42 14.98 -2.28 1.06
CA HIS A 42 15.91 -1.47 1.83
C HIS A 42 15.19 -0.34 2.60
N ALA A 43 14.16 0.28 2.03
CA ALA A 43 13.38 1.30 2.73
C ALA A 43 12.69 0.70 3.98
N VAL A 44 12.10 -0.48 3.85
CA VAL A 44 11.51 -1.23 4.98
C VAL A 44 12.58 -1.58 6.01
N LEU A 45 13.74 -2.08 5.57
CA LEU A 45 14.85 -2.42 6.47
C LEU A 45 15.36 -1.22 7.27
N CYS A 46 15.36 -0.01 6.70
CA CYS A 46 15.72 1.21 7.41
C CYS A 46 14.83 1.48 8.65
N ALA A 47 13.59 0.99 8.65
CA ALA A 47 12.68 1.13 9.78
C ALA A 47 12.91 0.11 10.92
N LYS A 48 13.82 -0.85 10.75
CA LYS A 48 14.07 -1.95 11.71
C LYS A 48 14.22 -1.48 13.16
N SER A 49 14.98 -0.41 13.39
CA SER A 49 15.21 0.11 14.75
C SER A 49 13.96 0.73 15.40
N VAL A 50 12.96 1.09 14.62
CA VAL A 50 11.69 1.66 15.09
C VAL A 50 10.65 0.57 15.27
N VAL A 51 10.58 -0.38 14.34
CA VAL A 51 9.66 -1.52 14.38
C VAL A 51 10.04 -2.51 15.49
N GLY A 52 11.34 -2.73 15.71
CA GLY A 52 11.80 -3.71 16.70
C GLY A 52 11.39 -5.13 16.34
N ASP A 53 10.80 -5.82 17.33
CA ASP A 53 10.34 -7.21 17.21
C ASP A 53 8.81 -7.30 16.99
N ASP A 54 8.14 -6.20 16.73
CA ASP A 54 6.70 -6.17 16.50
C ASP A 54 6.34 -6.51 15.04
N ASP A 55 5.18 -7.12 14.86
CA ASP A 55 4.55 -7.26 13.55
C ASP A 55 4.08 -5.88 13.06
N PHE A 56 4.11 -5.64 11.75
CA PHE A 56 3.85 -4.30 11.21
C PHE A 56 3.16 -4.31 9.85
N ALA A 57 2.53 -3.19 9.54
CA ALA A 57 2.00 -2.93 8.22
C ALA A 57 2.96 -2.09 7.37
N VAL A 58 3.07 -2.40 6.09
CA VAL A 58 3.71 -1.55 5.08
C VAL A 58 2.64 -0.98 4.17
N LEU A 59 2.65 0.35 4.01
CA LEU A 59 1.73 1.07 3.14
C LEU A 59 2.52 1.98 2.21
N LEU A 60 2.46 1.72 0.91
CA LEU A 60 3.07 2.59 -0.09
C LEU A 60 2.22 3.85 -0.28
N PRO A 61 2.80 5.06 -0.18
CA PRO A 61 2.02 6.31 -0.14
C PRO A 61 1.50 6.76 -1.50
N ASP A 62 2.04 6.24 -2.57
CA ASP A 62 1.68 6.57 -3.95
C ASP A 62 0.49 5.74 -4.51
N VAL A 63 0.07 4.70 -3.80
CA VAL A 63 -1.14 3.96 -4.14
C VAL A 63 -2.25 4.30 -3.15
N LEU A 64 -3.28 5.01 -3.60
CA LEU A 64 -4.47 5.26 -2.81
C LEU A 64 -5.43 4.09 -2.94
N VAL A 65 -6.02 3.66 -1.82
CA VAL A 65 -7.05 2.63 -1.77
C VAL A 65 -8.36 3.30 -1.33
N LYS A 66 -9.38 3.19 -2.14
CA LYS A 66 -10.74 3.64 -1.81
C LYS A 66 -11.58 2.43 -1.48
N ASP A 67 -11.89 2.27 -0.21
CA ASP A 67 -12.69 1.14 0.26
C ASP A 67 -14.13 1.20 -0.29
N SER A 68 -14.69 0.04 -0.54
CA SER A 68 -16.06 -0.12 -1.06
C SER A 68 -17.09 -0.44 0.04
N SER A 69 -16.65 -0.63 1.29
CA SER A 69 -17.47 -1.04 2.43
C SER A 69 -17.12 -0.25 3.69
N GLU A 70 -17.95 -0.38 4.75
CA GLU A 70 -17.69 0.24 6.06
C GLU A 70 -16.42 -0.31 6.73
N THR A 71 -16.08 -1.59 6.50
CA THR A 71 -14.83 -2.18 6.96
C THR A 71 -13.82 -2.11 5.83
N ASN A 72 -12.71 -1.40 6.06
CA ASN A 72 -11.68 -1.26 5.04
C ASN A 72 -10.87 -2.56 4.86
N ASP A 73 -10.32 -2.72 3.66
CA ASP A 73 -9.56 -3.91 3.27
C ASP A 73 -8.34 -4.16 4.18
N LEU A 74 -7.65 -3.10 4.62
CA LEU A 74 -6.50 -3.25 5.54
C LEU A 74 -6.92 -3.82 6.90
N SER A 75 -8.07 -3.40 7.43
CA SER A 75 -8.60 -3.95 8.69
C SER A 75 -8.92 -5.44 8.57
N LEU A 76 -9.45 -5.87 7.43
CA LEU A 76 -9.71 -7.30 7.18
C LEU A 76 -8.41 -8.11 7.09
N MET A 77 -7.36 -7.54 6.48
CA MET A 77 -6.04 -8.16 6.45
C MET A 77 -5.44 -8.30 7.86
N ILE A 78 -5.54 -7.24 8.69
CA ILE A 78 -5.07 -7.27 10.07
C ILE A 78 -5.82 -8.33 10.86
N GLN A 79 -7.15 -8.34 10.80
CA GLN A 79 -7.95 -9.37 11.45
C GLN A 79 -7.53 -10.78 11.03
N ARG A 80 -7.33 -11.00 9.74
CA ARG A 80 -6.89 -12.29 9.22
C ARG A 80 -5.51 -12.68 9.73
N PHE A 81 -4.59 -11.73 9.80
CA PHE A 81 -3.26 -11.93 10.36
C PHE A 81 -3.33 -12.30 11.85
N ASP A 82 -4.13 -11.59 12.64
CA ASP A 82 -4.31 -11.85 14.07
C ASP A 82 -4.87 -13.26 14.35
N GLU A 83 -5.78 -13.74 13.48
CA GLU A 83 -6.40 -15.05 13.58
C GLU A 83 -5.46 -16.20 13.18
N THR A 84 -4.60 -15.99 12.18
CA THR A 84 -3.86 -17.07 11.50
C THR A 84 -2.35 -16.98 11.61
N HIS A 85 -1.83 -15.81 11.97
CA HIS A 85 -0.40 -15.44 11.90
C HIS A 85 0.19 -15.59 10.49
N ALA A 86 -0.65 -15.68 9.44
CA ALA A 86 -0.23 -15.69 8.06
C ALA A 86 -0.02 -14.25 7.57
N SER A 87 1.18 -13.96 7.06
CA SER A 87 1.45 -12.67 6.41
C SER A 87 0.44 -12.38 5.33
N GLN A 88 -0.01 -11.13 5.21
CA GLN A 88 -1.03 -10.73 4.24
C GLN A 88 -0.45 -9.79 3.20
N ILE A 89 -0.67 -10.08 1.93
CA ILE A 89 -0.30 -9.24 0.79
C ILE A 89 -1.57 -8.84 0.06
N MET A 90 -1.87 -7.54 0.01
CA MET A 90 -3.03 -7.05 -0.74
C MET A 90 -2.78 -7.16 -2.23
N VAL A 91 -3.74 -7.73 -2.94
CA VAL A 91 -3.68 -7.91 -4.40
C VAL A 91 -4.97 -7.46 -5.09
N GLU A 92 -4.81 -7.06 -6.35
CA GLU A 92 -5.93 -6.79 -7.27
C GLU A 92 -5.67 -7.43 -8.64
N ALA A 93 -6.74 -7.70 -9.39
CA ALA A 93 -6.61 -8.20 -10.76
C ALA A 93 -6.31 -7.04 -11.72
N VAL A 94 -5.24 -7.16 -12.49
CA VAL A 94 -4.87 -6.21 -13.54
C VAL A 94 -5.05 -6.83 -14.93
N PRO A 95 -5.18 -6.02 -16.00
CA PRO A 95 -5.13 -6.54 -17.37
C PRO A 95 -3.83 -7.30 -17.63
N ASP A 96 -3.90 -8.43 -18.32
CA ASP A 96 -2.74 -9.33 -18.54
C ASP A 96 -1.54 -8.62 -19.17
N HIS A 97 -1.76 -7.63 -20.04
CA HIS A 97 -0.68 -6.87 -20.66
C HIS A 97 0.03 -5.88 -19.72
N MET A 98 -0.39 -5.75 -18.47
CA MET A 98 0.20 -4.85 -17.47
C MET A 98 0.96 -5.59 -16.37
N VAL A 99 0.99 -6.92 -16.39
CA VAL A 99 1.62 -7.72 -15.32
C VAL A 99 3.14 -7.47 -15.19
N ASP A 100 3.78 -7.02 -16.26
CA ASP A 100 5.21 -6.69 -16.29
C ASP A 100 5.56 -5.39 -15.54
N GLN A 101 4.58 -4.69 -14.99
CA GLN A 101 4.76 -3.45 -14.24
C GLN A 101 4.76 -3.67 -12.72
N TYR A 102 4.30 -4.83 -12.26
CA TYR A 102 4.01 -5.11 -10.85
C TYR A 102 4.65 -6.41 -10.36
N GLY A 103 4.74 -6.56 -9.04
CA GLY A 103 4.92 -7.87 -8.43
C GLY A 103 3.64 -8.70 -8.64
N ILE A 104 3.76 -9.92 -9.16
CA ILE A 104 2.62 -10.80 -9.45
C ILE A 104 2.69 -12.01 -8.54
N VAL A 105 1.57 -12.34 -7.88
CA VAL A 105 1.48 -13.48 -6.97
C VAL A 105 1.09 -14.75 -7.72
N ASP A 106 1.66 -15.87 -7.29
CA ASP A 106 1.25 -17.21 -7.71
C ASP A 106 0.30 -17.80 -6.68
N VAL A 107 -0.86 -18.25 -7.12
CA VAL A 107 -1.92 -18.84 -6.29
C VAL A 107 -2.57 -20.01 -7.00
N ALA A 108 -3.04 -21.01 -6.24
CA ALA A 108 -3.72 -22.17 -6.81
C ALA A 108 -5.04 -21.82 -7.53
N SER A 109 -5.71 -20.74 -7.10
CA SER A 109 -6.92 -20.20 -7.71
C SER A 109 -7.11 -18.75 -7.30
N ILE A 110 -7.81 -17.97 -8.12
CA ILE A 110 -8.09 -16.55 -7.80
C ILE A 110 -9.13 -16.51 -6.67
N PRO A 111 -8.81 -15.90 -5.50
CA PRO A 111 -9.75 -15.81 -4.40
C PRO A 111 -10.91 -14.86 -4.73
N ALA A 112 -12.05 -15.03 -4.04
CA ALA A 112 -13.11 -14.03 -4.08
C ALA A 112 -12.63 -12.72 -3.45
N GLU A 113 -13.21 -11.59 -3.84
CA GLU A 113 -12.92 -10.30 -3.23
C GLU A 113 -13.21 -10.31 -1.72
N GLY A 114 -12.31 -9.72 -0.94
CA GLY A 114 -12.36 -9.72 0.53
C GLY A 114 -11.91 -11.04 1.18
N HIS A 115 -11.29 -11.95 0.43
CA HIS A 115 -10.79 -13.21 0.95
C HIS A 115 -9.29 -13.38 0.68
N SER A 116 -8.64 -14.12 1.57
CA SER A 116 -7.23 -14.50 1.44
C SER A 116 -7.10 -15.94 0.95
N ILE A 117 -6.02 -16.19 0.21
CA ILE A 117 -5.60 -17.54 -0.21
C ILE A 117 -4.10 -17.66 -0.01
N GLN A 118 -3.63 -18.85 0.36
CA GLN A 118 -2.21 -19.13 0.48
C GLN A 118 -1.50 -18.92 -0.87
N MET A 119 -0.42 -18.16 -0.85
CA MET A 119 0.45 -17.94 -2.01
C MET A 119 1.36 -19.15 -2.23
N GLN A 120 1.63 -19.46 -3.49
CA GLN A 120 2.62 -20.43 -3.94
C GLN A 120 3.94 -19.77 -4.31
N GLY A 121 3.90 -18.49 -4.66
CA GLY A 121 5.07 -17.69 -5.03
C GLY A 121 4.72 -16.24 -5.30
N ILE A 122 5.76 -15.46 -5.57
CA ILE A 122 5.66 -14.06 -6.01
C ILE A 122 6.84 -13.77 -6.95
N VAL A 123 6.57 -13.07 -8.05
CA VAL A 123 7.56 -12.70 -9.06
C VAL A 123 7.49 -11.21 -9.32
N GLU A 124 8.63 -10.52 -9.19
CA GLU A 124 8.72 -9.09 -9.48
C GLU A 124 8.80 -8.87 -10.99
N LYS A 125 7.83 -8.13 -11.54
CA LYS A 125 7.78 -7.70 -12.95
C LYS A 125 8.07 -8.83 -13.94
N PRO A 126 7.28 -9.92 -13.93
CA PRO A 126 7.49 -11.03 -14.86
C PRO A 126 7.21 -10.58 -16.30
N ALA A 127 7.80 -11.28 -17.26
CA ALA A 127 7.37 -11.15 -18.65
C ALA A 127 5.89 -11.56 -18.78
N VAL A 128 5.15 -10.93 -19.68
CA VAL A 128 3.68 -11.13 -19.81
C VAL A 128 3.33 -12.62 -20.02
N ASP A 129 4.12 -13.32 -20.80
CA ASP A 129 3.94 -14.75 -21.10
C ASP A 129 4.44 -15.71 -19.99
N ALA A 130 5.17 -15.18 -19.00
CA ALA A 130 5.70 -15.93 -17.87
C ALA A 130 5.02 -15.58 -16.52
N ALA A 131 4.05 -14.67 -16.51
CA ALA A 131 3.33 -14.28 -15.31
C ALA A 131 2.50 -15.45 -14.78
N PRO A 132 2.62 -15.82 -13.47
CA PRO A 132 1.87 -16.94 -12.90
C PRO A 132 0.37 -16.69 -12.77
N SER A 133 -0.04 -15.42 -12.70
CA SER A 133 -1.43 -14.97 -12.64
C SER A 133 -1.53 -13.52 -13.13
N ASN A 134 -2.69 -12.90 -12.98
CA ASN A 134 -2.87 -11.47 -13.16
C ASN A 134 -3.18 -10.72 -11.85
N LEU A 135 -2.87 -11.33 -10.71
CA LEU A 135 -3.03 -10.71 -9.40
C LEU A 135 -1.76 -9.90 -9.05
N SER A 136 -1.86 -8.59 -9.16
CA SER A 136 -0.78 -7.65 -8.85
C SER A 136 -0.80 -7.23 -7.39
N VAL A 137 0.38 -7.00 -6.84
CA VAL A 137 0.57 -6.48 -5.48
C VAL A 137 0.23 -4.99 -5.43
N VAL A 138 -0.62 -4.60 -4.48
CA VAL A 138 -1.14 -3.23 -4.34
C VAL A 138 -0.24 -2.32 -3.47
N GLY A 139 0.75 -2.89 -2.77
CA GLY A 139 1.60 -2.09 -1.87
C GLY A 139 1.00 -1.90 -0.48
N ARG A 140 0.23 -2.87 -0.03
CA ARG A 140 -0.26 -3.02 1.34
C ARG A 140 0.12 -4.40 1.83
N TYR A 141 0.85 -4.46 2.95
CA TYR A 141 1.37 -5.70 3.51
C TYR A 141 1.19 -5.73 5.01
N ILE A 142 0.92 -6.90 5.59
CA ILE A 142 1.04 -7.18 7.02
C ILE A 142 2.13 -8.23 7.15
N LEU A 143 3.22 -7.88 7.82
CA LEU A 143 4.43 -8.66 7.86
C LEU A 143 4.94 -8.86 9.30
N PRO A 144 5.51 -10.02 9.62
CA PRO A 144 6.15 -10.26 10.90
C PRO A 144 7.52 -9.58 10.97
N ALA A 145 7.97 -9.23 12.18
CA ALA A 145 9.32 -8.67 12.41
C ALA A 145 10.44 -9.50 11.78
N LYS A 146 10.24 -10.81 11.67
CA LYS A 146 11.18 -11.76 11.03
C LYS A 146 11.60 -11.34 9.62
N ILE A 147 10.75 -10.62 8.88
CA ILE A 147 11.07 -10.13 7.53
C ILE A 147 12.32 -9.24 7.52
N MET A 148 12.60 -8.54 8.63
CA MET A 148 13.76 -7.67 8.76
C MET A 148 15.08 -8.46 8.65
N GLN A 149 15.14 -9.66 9.23
CA GLN A 149 16.31 -10.54 9.14
C GLN A 149 16.49 -11.09 7.72
N LEU A 150 15.40 -11.39 7.03
CA LEU A 150 15.44 -11.82 5.64
C LEU A 150 15.92 -10.70 4.72
N LEU A 151 15.45 -9.47 4.92
CA LEU A 151 15.88 -8.28 4.18
C LEU A 151 17.37 -7.98 4.34
N GLU A 152 17.96 -8.21 5.53
CA GLU A 152 19.42 -8.07 5.73
C GLU A 152 20.25 -9.00 4.85
N ASN A 153 19.70 -10.15 4.49
CA ASN A 153 20.35 -11.17 3.71
C ASN A 153 19.87 -11.24 2.26
N THR A 154 18.88 -10.42 1.88
CA THR A 154 18.33 -10.38 0.52
C THR A 154 19.35 -9.73 -0.42
N PRO A 155 19.81 -10.43 -1.47
CA PRO A 155 20.71 -9.85 -2.45
C PRO A 155 19.97 -8.79 -3.28
N LYS A 156 20.73 -7.96 -3.97
CA LYS A 156 20.16 -7.07 -4.96
C LYS A 156 19.63 -7.84 -6.17
N GLY A 157 18.35 -7.66 -6.45
CA GLY A 157 17.63 -8.25 -7.56
C GLY A 157 17.41 -7.29 -8.74
N ALA A 158 16.21 -7.30 -9.30
CA ALA A 158 15.83 -6.45 -10.41
C ALA A 158 16.14 -4.96 -10.14
N GLY A 159 16.65 -4.23 -11.10
CA GLY A 159 17.03 -2.84 -10.96
C GLY A 159 18.26 -2.57 -10.05
N ASN A 160 19.00 -3.60 -9.62
CA ASN A 160 20.09 -3.51 -8.63
C ASN A 160 19.57 -3.02 -7.24
N GLU A 161 18.34 -3.39 -6.90
CA GLU A 161 17.63 -3.00 -5.69
C GLU A 161 17.39 -4.21 -4.78
N ILE A 162 17.25 -3.98 -3.48
CA ILE A 162 16.76 -4.97 -2.52
C ILE A 162 15.24 -4.97 -2.61
N GLN A 163 14.69 -6.01 -3.22
CA GLN A 163 13.27 -6.13 -3.45
C GLN A 163 12.56 -6.72 -2.22
N LEU A 164 11.43 -6.11 -1.83
CA LEU A 164 10.59 -6.66 -0.75
C LEU A 164 9.97 -7.99 -1.17
N THR A 165 9.64 -8.15 -2.45
CA THR A 165 9.11 -9.38 -3.04
C THR A 165 10.06 -10.57 -2.88
N ASP A 166 11.37 -10.35 -3.03
CA ASP A 166 12.38 -11.41 -2.84
C ASP A 166 12.45 -11.86 -1.37
N ALA A 167 12.37 -10.92 -0.43
CA ALA A 167 12.32 -11.25 1.00
C ALA A 167 11.00 -11.96 1.38
N ILE A 168 9.88 -11.61 0.78
CA ILE A 168 8.58 -12.30 0.96
C ILE A 168 8.67 -13.72 0.39
N ALA A 169 9.28 -13.92 -0.77
CA ALA A 169 9.51 -15.25 -1.32
C ALA A 169 10.38 -16.10 -0.38
N ALA A 170 11.42 -15.53 0.23
CA ALA A 170 12.21 -16.23 1.24
C ALA A 170 11.40 -16.55 2.51
N LEU A 171 10.50 -15.66 2.94
CA LEU A 171 9.62 -15.89 4.08
C LEU A 171 8.70 -17.10 3.86
N GLN A 172 8.19 -17.31 2.65
CA GLN A 172 7.33 -18.44 2.30
C GLN A 172 7.98 -19.82 2.55
N ALA A 173 9.31 -19.91 2.63
CA ALA A 173 9.99 -21.16 2.93
C ALA A 173 9.74 -21.67 4.36
N THR A 174 9.34 -20.80 5.28
CA THR A 174 9.17 -21.09 6.72
C THR A 174 7.86 -20.64 7.32
N ASP A 175 7.14 -19.74 6.65
CA ASP A 175 5.93 -19.11 7.16
C ASP A 175 4.84 -19.08 6.08
N THR A 176 3.58 -19.08 6.51
CA THR A 176 2.47 -18.93 5.60
C THR A 176 2.34 -17.46 5.15
N VAL A 177 2.26 -17.24 3.85
CA VAL A 177 1.95 -15.94 3.25
C VAL A 177 0.69 -16.09 2.41
N GLU A 178 -0.27 -15.20 2.61
CA GLU A 178 -1.55 -15.18 1.91
C GLU A 178 -1.70 -13.94 1.04
N ALA A 179 -2.28 -14.13 -0.14
CA ALA A 179 -2.74 -13.04 -1.01
C ALA A 179 -4.19 -12.70 -0.62
N TYR A 180 -4.42 -11.49 -0.15
CA TYR A 180 -5.74 -10.94 0.14
C TYR A 180 -6.24 -10.17 -1.07
N ARG A 181 -7.29 -10.66 -1.75
CA ARG A 181 -7.92 -9.94 -2.85
C ARG A 181 -8.82 -8.84 -2.33
N MET A 182 -8.45 -7.59 -2.57
CA MET A 182 -9.18 -6.43 -2.10
C MET A 182 -10.58 -6.30 -2.74
N LYS A 183 -11.45 -5.57 -2.06
CA LYS A 183 -12.80 -5.20 -2.54
C LYS A 183 -12.84 -3.78 -3.09
N GLY A 184 -11.97 -2.91 -2.60
CA GLY A 184 -11.92 -1.51 -2.94
C GLY A 184 -11.39 -1.26 -4.34
N GLN A 185 -11.09 0.00 -4.61
CA GLN A 185 -10.47 0.47 -5.86
C GLN A 185 -9.15 1.14 -5.57
N THR A 186 -8.14 0.90 -6.41
CA THR A 186 -6.84 1.54 -6.31
C THR A 186 -6.67 2.70 -7.28
N PHE A 187 -5.82 3.63 -6.89
CA PHE A 187 -5.34 4.73 -7.75
C PHE A 187 -3.82 4.82 -7.58
N ASP A 188 -3.09 4.40 -8.60
CA ASP A 188 -1.64 4.54 -8.68
C ASP A 188 -1.27 5.99 -9.01
N CYS A 189 -0.98 6.78 -7.97
CA CYS A 189 -0.57 8.18 -8.10
C CYS A 189 0.92 8.33 -8.52
N GLY A 190 1.67 7.26 -8.63
CA GLY A 190 3.00 7.24 -9.27
C GLY A 190 2.91 7.52 -10.77
N SER A 191 1.79 7.24 -11.40
CA SER A 191 1.50 7.60 -12.79
C SER A 191 0.70 8.91 -12.89
N LYS A 192 0.99 9.75 -13.91
CA LYS A 192 0.25 11.01 -14.13
C LYS A 192 -1.25 10.78 -14.33
N LEU A 193 -1.61 9.75 -15.09
CA LEU A 193 -3.02 9.43 -15.36
C LEU A 193 -3.70 8.88 -14.11
N GLY A 194 -3.03 8.03 -13.32
CA GLY A 194 -3.54 7.52 -12.05
C GLY A 194 -3.80 8.63 -11.04
N TYR A 195 -2.86 9.59 -10.93
CA TYR A 195 -3.06 10.79 -10.12
C TYR A 195 -4.29 11.60 -10.53
N LEU A 196 -4.48 11.86 -11.84
CA LEU A 196 -5.66 12.57 -12.35
C LEU A 196 -6.95 11.79 -12.08
N LYS A 197 -6.94 10.47 -12.21
CA LYS A 197 -8.08 9.61 -11.84
C LYS A 197 -8.39 9.74 -10.34
N ALA A 198 -7.38 9.70 -9.47
CA ALA A 198 -7.56 9.89 -8.03
C ALA A 198 -8.21 11.24 -7.73
N VAL A 199 -7.69 12.33 -8.32
CA VAL A 199 -8.26 13.69 -8.15
C VAL A 199 -9.73 13.73 -8.54
N LEU A 200 -10.10 13.13 -9.68
CA LEU A 200 -11.50 13.07 -10.12
C LEU A 200 -12.38 12.32 -9.11
N HIS A 201 -11.97 11.10 -8.73
CA HIS A 201 -12.77 10.26 -7.83
C HIS A 201 -12.92 10.84 -6.43
N TYR A 202 -11.83 11.33 -5.83
CA TYR A 202 -11.89 11.96 -4.51
C TYR A 202 -12.50 13.35 -4.54
N GLY A 203 -12.32 14.08 -5.65
CA GLY A 203 -12.87 15.42 -5.84
C GLY A 203 -14.40 15.42 -5.88
N VAL A 204 -15.02 14.48 -6.61
CA VAL A 204 -16.51 14.41 -6.71
C VAL A 204 -17.16 14.01 -5.38
N ASP A 205 -16.44 13.28 -4.53
CA ASP A 205 -16.92 12.83 -3.22
C ASP A 205 -16.48 13.75 -2.08
N HIS A 206 -15.77 14.85 -2.38
CA HIS A 206 -15.26 15.75 -1.36
C HIS A 206 -16.40 16.44 -0.59
N PRO A 207 -16.45 16.36 0.75
CA PRO A 207 -17.61 16.81 1.53
C PRO A 207 -17.93 18.30 1.39
N LYS A 208 -16.92 19.15 1.16
CA LYS A 208 -17.11 20.63 1.02
C LYS A 208 -17.12 21.09 -0.43
N LEU A 209 -16.42 20.43 -1.34
CA LEU A 209 -16.18 20.90 -2.71
C LEU A 209 -16.82 20.03 -3.79
N GLY A 210 -17.38 18.86 -3.42
CA GLY A 210 -17.86 17.86 -4.37
C GLY A 210 -18.90 18.39 -5.36
N GLU A 211 -19.86 19.19 -4.91
CA GLU A 211 -20.91 19.74 -5.78
C GLU A 211 -20.36 20.78 -6.75
N GLU A 212 -19.47 21.67 -6.31
CA GLU A 212 -18.82 22.65 -7.18
C GLU A 212 -17.91 21.94 -8.20
N PHE A 213 -17.20 20.89 -7.77
CA PHE A 213 -16.33 20.11 -8.64
C PHE A 213 -17.12 19.34 -9.70
N LYS A 214 -18.27 18.74 -9.35
CA LYS A 214 -19.21 18.12 -10.31
C LYS A 214 -19.74 19.12 -11.34
N ALA A 215 -20.07 20.34 -10.90
CA ALA A 215 -20.50 21.40 -11.80
C ALA A 215 -19.38 21.77 -12.79
N LEU A 216 -18.16 21.96 -12.31
CA LEU A 216 -16.99 22.24 -13.15
C LEU A 216 -16.76 21.15 -14.20
N ILE A 217 -16.85 19.87 -13.83
CA ILE A 217 -16.69 18.74 -14.77
C ILE A 217 -17.76 18.79 -15.86
N LYS A 218 -19.02 19.11 -15.51
CA LYS A 218 -20.12 19.24 -16.49
C LYS A 218 -19.89 20.39 -17.46
N GLU A 219 -19.33 21.52 -17.00
CA GLU A 219 -19.01 22.68 -17.86
C GLU A 219 -17.94 22.35 -18.91
N LEU A 220 -17.02 21.44 -18.62
CA LEU A 220 -15.97 21.00 -19.55
C LEU A 220 -16.52 20.23 -20.77
N LYS A 221 -17.81 19.84 -20.77
CA LYS A 221 -18.50 19.12 -21.88
C LYS A 221 -17.71 17.90 -22.39
N LEU A 222 -17.05 17.17 -21.47
CA LEU A 222 -16.29 15.95 -21.75
C LEU A 222 -17.24 14.74 -21.86
#